data_b59a8c3545e22b67f64030cbdecd2410
#
_entry.id   b59a8c3545e22b67f64030cbdecd2410
#
_cell.length_a   1.000
_cell.length_b   1.000
_cell.length_c   1.000
_cell.angle_alpha   90.00
_cell.angle_beta   90.00
_cell.angle_gamma   90.00
#
_symmetry.space_group_name_H-M   'P 1'
#
loop_
_entity.id
_entity.type
_entity.pdbx_description
1 polymer ?
#
loop_
_entity_poly.entity_id
_entity_poly.type
_entity_poly.pdbx_seq_one_letter_code
_entity_poly.pdbx_strand_id
1 'polypeptide(L)' 'MSTDSGSYQIHTEARGPHWIAWVSRDGSGKPDRSVILVGETKEKAEANARRWADQSSY' A
#
# COMPACT_ATOMS: atom_id res chain seq x y z
N MET A 1 -8.29 -11.14 -17.78
CA MET A 1 -7.95 -10.87 -17.56
C MET A 1 -7.35 -10.53 -17.07
N SER A 2 -7.01 -10.21 -16.75
CA SER A 2 -6.52 -9.81 -16.28
C SER A 2 -5.74 -9.68 -16.00
N THR A 3 -5.36 -9.43 -16.04
CA THR A 3 -4.56 -9.23 -15.73
C THR A 3 -4.02 -9.00 -14.89
N ASP A 4 -3.64 -9.05 -14.44
CA ASP A 4 -3.10 -8.74 -13.56
C ASP A 4 -1.80 -8.48 -13.42
N SER A 5 -1.05 -8.28 -14.30
CA SER A 5 0.27 -7.78 -14.16
C SER A 5 0.17 -6.46 -13.47
N GLY A 6 1.04 -6.15 -12.61
CA GLY A 6 0.92 -4.95 -11.82
C GLY A 6 -0.09 -5.04 -10.70
N SER A 7 -0.67 -6.19 -10.52
CA SER A 7 -1.59 -6.38 -9.41
C SER A 7 -0.88 -6.23 -8.09
N TYR A 8 -1.56 -5.59 -7.16
CA TYR A 8 -1.02 -5.44 -5.83
C TYR A 8 -2.17 -5.30 -4.86
N GLN A 9 -1.88 -5.47 -3.59
CA GLN A 9 -2.84 -5.29 -2.52
C GLN A 9 -2.35 -4.19 -1.61
N ILE A 10 -3.28 -3.39 -1.12
CA ILE A 10 -2.97 -2.34 -0.19
C ILE A 10 -3.52 -2.73 1.17
N HIS A 11 -2.68 -2.72 2.17
CA HIS A 11 -3.05 -3.04 3.54
C HIS A 11 -2.99 -1.78 4.37
N THR A 12 -3.91 -1.64 5.32
CA THR A 12 -3.93 -0.50 6.21
C THR A 12 -4.05 -0.98 7.64
N GLU A 13 -3.51 -0.19 8.55
CA GLU A 13 -3.56 -0.51 9.97
C GLU A 13 -3.55 0.77 10.77
N ALA A 14 -4.39 0.83 11.80
CA ALA A 14 -4.42 1.99 12.69
C ALA A 14 -3.23 1.93 13.64
N ARG A 15 -2.55 3.06 13.79
CA ARG A 15 -1.42 3.18 14.69
C ARG A 15 -1.55 4.47 15.49
N GLY A 16 -2.23 4.37 16.64
CA GLY A 16 -2.48 5.55 17.47
C GLY A 16 -3.27 6.58 16.68
N PRO A 17 -2.80 7.83 16.64
CA PRO A 17 -3.51 8.89 15.91
C PRO A 17 -3.33 8.85 14.41
N HIS A 18 -2.55 7.89 13.90
CA HIS A 18 -2.23 7.82 12.47
C HIS A 18 -2.64 6.47 11.92
N TRP A 19 -2.71 6.41 10.62
CA TRP A 19 -2.89 5.16 9.90
C TRP A 19 -1.65 4.90 9.07
N ILE A 20 -1.29 3.64 8.94
CA ILE A 20 -0.22 3.24 8.04
C ILE A 20 -0.80 2.37 6.93
N ALA A 21 -0.11 2.34 5.80
CA ALA A 21 -0.50 1.51 4.69
C ALA A 21 0.75 1.01 3.99
N TRP A 22 0.63 -0.14 3.38
CA TRP A 22 1.74 -0.67 2.60
C TRP A 22 1.18 -1.47 1.44
N VAL A 23 2.03 -1.67 0.44
CA VAL A 23 1.68 -2.41 -0.76
C VAL A 23 2.31 -3.78 -0.68
N SER A 24 1.52 -4.80 -0.97
CA SER A 24 1.99 -6.18 -1.03
C SER A 24 1.80 -6.67 -2.45
N ARG A 25 2.83 -7.28 -3.02
CA ARG A 25 2.76 -7.70 -4.41
C ARG A 25 2.68 -9.19 -4.58
N ASP A 26 3.17 -9.93 -3.62
CA ASP A 26 3.25 -11.38 -3.77
C ASP A 26 2.25 -12.12 -2.91
N GLY A 27 1.31 -11.39 -2.31
CA GLY A 27 0.31 -11.98 -1.47
C GLY A 27 0.79 -12.38 -0.10
N SER A 28 2.04 -12.09 0.24
CA SER A 28 2.58 -12.46 1.54
C SER A 28 2.07 -11.58 2.67
N GLY A 29 1.52 -10.42 2.33
CA GLY A 29 1.09 -9.46 3.33
C GLY A 29 2.20 -8.58 3.86
N LYS A 30 3.42 -8.78 3.39
CA LYS A 30 4.56 -7.98 3.83
C LYS A 30 4.74 -6.77 2.93
N PRO A 31 5.24 -5.65 3.50
CA PRO A 31 5.45 -4.46 2.68
C PRO A 31 6.46 -4.72 1.57
N ASP A 32 6.11 -4.29 0.37
CA ASP A 32 7.01 -4.36 -0.76
C ASP A 32 8.17 -3.39 -0.50
N ARG A 33 9.39 -3.89 -0.61
CA ARG A 33 10.61 -3.09 -0.38
C ARG A 33 10.65 -2.47 1.02
N SER A 34 9.89 -3.03 1.95
CA SER A 34 9.82 -2.54 3.33
C SER A 34 9.30 -1.10 3.43
N VAL A 35 8.54 -0.65 2.45
CA VAL A 35 8.02 0.73 2.44
C VAL A 35 6.67 0.76 3.12
N ILE A 36 6.53 1.66 4.08
CA ILE A 36 5.27 1.88 4.79
C ILE A 36 4.92 3.35 4.68
N LEU A 37 3.70 3.62 4.25
CA LEU A 37 3.21 4.98 4.07
C LEU A 37 2.34 5.35 5.27
N VAL A 38 2.30 6.62 5.58
CA VAL A 38 1.55 7.13 6.73
C VAL A 38 0.52 8.14 6.25
N GLY A 39 -0.65 8.12 6.87
CA GLY A 39 -1.68 9.10 6.60
C GLY A 39 -2.45 9.41 7.87
N GLU A 40 -3.16 10.53 7.87
CA GLU A 40 -3.96 10.93 9.01
C GLU A 40 -5.23 10.11 9.14
N THR A 41 -5.70 9.57 8.04
CA THR A 41 -6.89 8.73 8.01
C THR A 41 -6.58 7.50 7.19
N LYS A 42 -7.46 6.50 7.31
CA LYS A 42 -7.34 5.28 6.52
C LYS A 42 -7.30 5.61 5.03
N GLU A 43 -8.20 6.50 4.59
CA GLU A 43 -8.28 6.85 3.18
C GLU A 43 -7.00 7.54 2.71
N LYS A 44 -6.44 8.40 3.55
CA LYS A 44 -5.22 9.09 3.16
C LYS A 44 -4.03 8.15 3.11
N ALA A 45 -3.93 7.24 4.06
CA ALA A 45 -2.86 6.25 4.05
C ALA A 45 -2.97 5.36 2.81
N GLU A 46 -4.19 4.93 2.51
CA GLU A 46 -4.43 4.10 1.34
C GLU A 46 -4.08 4.83 0.05
N ALA A 47 -4.48 6.09 -0.04
CA ALA A 47 -4.19 6.89 -1.22
C ALA A 47 -2.69 7.07 -1.40
N ASN A 48 -1.97 7.28 -0.30
CA ASN A 48 -0.52 7.41 -0.37
C ASN A 48 0.11 6.12 -0.86
N ALA A 49 -0.35 4.99 -0.37
CA ALA A 49 0.18 3.71 -0.79
C ALA A 49 -0.10 3.46 -2.27
N ARG A 50 -1.30 3.82 -2.71
CA ARG A 50 -1.66 3.63 -4.12
C ARG A 50 -0.80 4.50 -5.01
N ARG A 51 -0.57 5.74 -4.60
CA ARG A 51 0.29 6.65 -5.36
C ARG A 51 1.71 6.11 -5.43
N TRP A 52 2.20 5.59 -4.31
CA TRP A 52 3.53 5.02 -4.30
C TRP A 52 3.63 3.85 -5.27
N ALA A 53 2.62 2.99 -5.28
CA ALA A 53 2.61 1.84 -6.17
C ALA A 53 2.62 2.29 -7.63
N ASP A 54 1.83 3.32 -7.95
CA ASP A 54 1.80 3.85 -9.31
C ASP A 54 3.14 4.43 -9.71
N GLN A 55 3.76 5.17 -8.80
CA GLN A 55 5.03 5.84 -9.10
C GLN A 55 6.19 4.86 -9.17
N SER A 56 6.06 3.75 -8.48
CA SER A 56 7.14 2.78 -8.45
C SER A 56 7.29 2.03 -9.76
N SER A 57 6.31 2.10 -10.63
CA SER A 57 6.44 1.63 -12.00
C SER A 57 6.97 0.22 -12.10
N TYR A 58 6.20 -0.71 -11.78
CA TYR A 58 6.66 -2.08 -11.97
C TYR A 58 6.43 -2.57 -13.37
#